data_7d25100299efeda4d6401ec9ecca14ef
#
_entry.id   7d25100299efeda4d6401ec9ecca14ef
#
_cell.length_a   1.000
_cell.length_b   1.000
_cell.length_c   1.000
_cell.angle_alpha   90.00
_cell.angle_beta   90.00
_cell.angle_gamma   90.00
#
_symmetry.space_group_name_H-M   'P 1'
#
loop_
_entity.id
_entity.type
_entity.pdbx_description
1 polymer ?
#
loop_
_entity_poly.entity_id
_entity_poly.type
_entity_poly.pdbx_seq_one_letter_code
_entity_poly.pdbx_strand_id
1 'polypeptide(L)'
;MGDSHVGLQARLMSQALRKLTGNVQKSNTLVIFINQIRHKIGVMFGSPETTSGGNALKFYSSVRLDIRRIGTVKDGDEVVGNETRVKVVKNKVSPPFKQAEFQIIYNKGINRLGELIDLACEKNVLEKSGAWYSYNGERIGQGKANSVTFLEENPKLAEKIEEEALKDKDSE
;
A
#
# COMPACT_ATOMS: atom_id res chain seq x y z
N MET A 1 22.88 -26.52 -23.54
CA MET A 1 21.80 -27.19 -22.80
C MET A 1 21.15 -26.25 -21.76
N GLY A 2 20.76 -25.00 -22.11
CA GLY A 2 20.22 -24.01 -21.15
C GLY A 2 18.85 -23.43 -21.49
N ASP A 3 18.30 -23.70 -22.68
CA ASP A 3 17.15 -22.93 -23.19
C ASP A 3 15.75 -23.51 -22.88
N SER A 4 15.65 -24.67 -22.26
CA SER A 4 14.33 -25.31 -22.06
C SER A 4 13.57 -24.81 -20.82
N HIS A 5 14.24 -24.18 -19.85
CA HIS A 5 13.64 -23.83 -18.56
C HIS A 5 12.94 -22.46 -18.52
N VAL A 6 13.37 -21.49 -19.33
CA VAL A 6 12.82 -20.13 -19.30
C VAL A 6 11.35 -20.10 -19.78
N GLY A 7 10.99 -20.89 -20.77
CA GLY A 7 9.61 -21.01 -21.27
C GLY A 7 8.70 -21.88 -20.41
N LEU A 8 9.25 -22.78 -19.58
CA LEU A 8 8.48 -23.74 -18.80
C LEU A 8 7.64 -23.05 -17.71
N GLN A 9 8.22 -22.14 -16.94
CA GLN A 9 7.50 -21.41 -15.90
C GLN A 9 6.33 -20.59 -16.47
N ALA A 10 6.52 -19.93 -17.62
CA ALA A 10 5.47 -19.15 -18.26
C ALA A 10 4.32 -20.06 -18.75
N ARG A 11 4.64 -21.24 -19.29
CA ARG A 11 3.63 -22.23 -19.73
C ARG A 11 2.86 -22.79 -18.53
N LEU A 12 3.54 -23.20 -17.46
CA LEU A 12 2.91 -23.70 -16.23
C LEU A 12 2.01 -22.63 -15.60
N MET A 13 2.46 -21.38 -15.52
CA MET A 13 1.64 -20.28 -15.00
C MET A 13 0.39 -20.08 -15.86
N SER A 14 0.52 -20.09 -17.17
CA SER A 14 -0.63 -19.94 -18.07
C SER A 14 -1.65 -21.09 -17.93
N GLN A 15 -1.19 -22.32 -17.75
CA GLN A 15 -2.06 -23.47 -17.52
C GLN A 15 -2.73 -23.40 -16.15
N ALA A 16 -1.99 -23.05 -15.11
CA ALA A 16 -2.51 -22.92 -13.75
C ALA A 16 -3.60 -21.84 -13.67
N LEU A 17 -3.33 -20.65 -14.22
CA LEU A 17 -4.29 -19.54 -14.22
C LEU A 17 -5.58 -19.88 -14.98
N ARG A 18 -5.48 -20.60 -16.08
CA ARG A 18 -6.65 -21.07 -16.85
C ARG A 18 -7.55 -21.99 -16.01
N LYS A 19 -6.95 -22.90 -15.24
CA LYS A 19 -7.70 -23.80 -14.33
C LYS A 19 -8.24 -23.06 -13.11
N LEU A 20 -7.43 -22.16 -12.53
CA LEU A 20 -7.82 -21.39 -11.33
C LEU A 20 -9.00 -20.46 -11.60
N THR A 21 -9.04 -19.77 -12.73
CA THR A 21 -10.06 -18.75 -13.01
C THR A 21 -11.47 -19.30 -12.87
N GLY A 22 -11.75 -20.49 -13.42
CA GLY A 22 -13.07 -21.11 -13.30
C GLY A 22 -13.44 -21.51 -11.88
N ASN A 23 -12.48 -21.97 -11.08
CA ASN A 23 -12.71 -22.38 -9.68
C ASN A 23 -12.88 -21.15 -8.78
N VAL A 24 -12.03 -20.14 -8.94
CA VAL A 24 -12.09 -18.90 -8.16
C VAL A 24 -13.44 -18.19 -8.34
N GLN A 25 -13.93 -18.12 -9.57
CA GLN A 25 -15.24 -17.53 -9.87
C GLN A 25 -16.40 -18.27 -9.18
N LYS A 26 -16.36 -19.62 -9.16
CA LYS A 26 -17.40 -20.44 -8.54
C LYS A 26 -17.38 -20.41 -7.01
N SER A 27 -16.21 -20.23 -6.41
CA SER A 27 -16.00 -20.29 -4.96
C SER A 27 -16.01 -18.95 -4.25
N ASN A 28 -16.27 -17.83 -4.96
CA ASN A 28 -16.20 -16.47 -4.42
C ASN A 28 -14.89 -16.20 -3.64
N THR A 29 -13.78 -16.71 -4.16
CA THR A 29 -12.47 -16.65 -3.51
C THR A 29 -11.64 -15.51 -4.05
N LEU A 30 -10.99 -14.73 -3.17
CA LEU A 30 -9.94 -13.78 -3.55
C LEU A 30 -8.60 -14.50 -3.61
N VAL A 31 -7.89 -14.39 -4.73
CA VAL A 31 -6.53 -14.91 -4.91
C VAL A 31 -5.55 -13.76 -5.07
N ILE A 32 -4.53 -13.70 -4.22
CA ILE A 32 -3.48 -12.69 -4.22
C ILE A 32 -2.17 -13.36 -4.63
N PHE A 33 -1.58 -12.89 -5.76
CA PHE A 33 -0.26 -13.30 -6.21
C PHE A 33 0.78 -12.27 -5.76
N ILE A 34 1.75 -12.73 -4.99
CA ILE A 34 2.92 -11.93 -4.58
C ILE A 34 4.05 -12.25 -5.53
N ASN A 35 4.56 -11.26 -6.24
CA ASN A 35 5.59 -11.41 -7.26
C ASN A 35 6.76 -10.46 -7.02
N GLN A 36 7.97 -10.93 -7.31
CA GLN A 36 9.16 -10.10 -7.32
C GLN A 36 9.33 -9.43 -8.68
N ILE A 37 9.91 -8.23 -8.67
CA ILE A 37 10.32 -7.52 -9.87
C ILE A 37 11.68 -8.05 -10.32
N ARG A 38 11.82 -8.25 -11.60
CA ARG A 38 13.07 -8.63 -12.28
C ARG A 38 13.38 -7.61 -13.36
N HIS A 39 14.65 -7.45 -13.67
CA HIS A 39 15.10 -6.60 -14.76
C HIS A 39 15.48 -7.46 -15.96
N LYS A 40 14.99 -7.11 -17.12
CA LYS A 40 15.43 -7.71 -18.40
C LYS A 40 16.71 -7.03 -18.83
N ILE A 41 17.72 -7.83 -19.15
CA ILE A 41 18.99 -7.36 -19.70
C ILE A 41 18.76 -6.98 -21.17
N GLY A 42 19.38 -5.87 -21.63
CA GLY A 42 19.37 -5.46 -23.04
C GLY A 42 18.14 -4.72 -23.52
N VAL A 43 17.26 -4.24 -22.63
CA VAL A 43 16.12 -3.38 -23.00
C VAL A 43 16.61 -1.95 -23.20
N MET A 44 16.72 -1.49 -24.46
CA MET A 44 17.12 -0.12 -24.78
C MET A 44 15.96 0.89 -24.71
N PHE A 45 14.71 0.45 -24.89
CA PHE A 45 13.53 1.30 -24.88
C PHE A 45 12.42 0.70 -24.01
N GLY A 46 11.70 1.56 -23.26
CA GLY A 46 10.63 1.17 -22.36
C GLY A 46 11.13 0.73 -20.97
N SER A 47 10.24 0.19 -20.14
CA SER A 47 10.61 -0.28 -18.80
C SER A 47 11.29 -1.65 -18.87
N PRO A 48 12.51 -1.79 -18.33
CA PRO A 48 13.19 -3.07 -18.25
C PRO A 48 12.55 -4.01 -17.22
N GLU A 49 11.65 -3.50 -16.40
CA GLU A 49 11.05 -4.25 -15.30
C GLU A 49 10.03 -5.29 -15.80
N THR A 50 10.12 -6.47 -15.25
CA THR A 50 9.21 -7.58 -15.53
C THR A 50 8.95 -8.39 -14.26
N THR A 51 7.90 -9.21 -14.29
CA THR A 51 7.60 -10.16 -13.21
C THR A 51 8.00 -11.57 -13.62
N SER A 52 8.32 -12.44 -12.66
CA SER A 52 8.53 -13.87 -12.91
C SER A 52 7.23 -14.53 -13.40
N GLY A 53 7.35 -15.65 -14.12
CA GLY A 53 6.19 -16.43 -14.60
C GLY A 53 5.54 -15.92 -15.88
N GLY A 54 6.22 -15.03 -16.63
CA GLY A 54 5.74 -14.54 -17.94
C GLY A 54 4.63 -13.50 -17.83
N ASN A 55 3.89 -13.32 -18.95
CA ASN A 55 2.87 -12.26 -19.05
C ASN A 55 1.46 -12.69 -18.62
N ALA A 56 1.22 -13.97 -18.35
CA ALA A 56 -0.13 -14.49 -18.11
C ALA A 56 -0.84 -13.76 -16.94
N LEU A 57 -0.17 -13.56 -15.80
CA LEU A 57 -0.72 -12.81 -14.66
C LEU A 57 -1.16 -11.38 -15.05
N LYS A 58 -0.46 -10.71 -15.94
CA LYS A 58 -0.82 -9.36 -16.39
C LYS A 58 -2.19 -9.32 -17.06
N PHE A 59 -2.56 -10.39 -17.77
CA PHE A 59 -3.86 -10.50 -18.46
C PHE A 59 -4.96 -10.98 -17.52
N TYR A 60 -4.70 -12.03 -16.73
CA TYR A 60 -5.70 -12.64 -15.84
C TYR A 60 -6.06 -11.76 -14.64
N SER A 61 -5.13 -11.03 -14.07
CA SER A 61 -5.40 -10.18 -12.88
C SER A 61 -6.46 -9.12 -13.15
N SER A 62 -7.36 -8.94 -12.21
CA SER A 62 -8.33 -7.82 -12.19
C SER A 62 -7.69 -6.53 -11.66
N VAL A 63 -6.87 -6.65 -10.63
CA VAL A 63 -6.13 -5.53 -10.03
C VAL A 63 -4.64 -5.89 -10.03
N ARG A 64 -3.79 -4.89 -10.27
CA ARG A 64 -2.34 -5.00 -10.13
C ARG A 64 -1.82 -3.80 -9.35
N LEU A 65 -1.08 -4.09 -8.31
CA LEU A 65 -0.44 -3.12 -7.45
C LEU A 65 1.07 -3.20 -7.65
N ASP A 66 1.70 -2.06 -7.80
CA ASP A 66 3.17 -1.91 -7.74
C ASP A 66 3.51 -1.32 -6.37
N ILE A 67 4.29 -2.07 -5.60
CA ILE A 67 4.65 -1.72 -4.22
C ILE A 67 6.15 -1.40 -4.20
N ARG A 68 6.50 -0.21 -3.72
CA ARG A 68 7.88 0.29 -3.66
C ARG A 68 8.20 0.87 -2.29
N ARG A 69 9.37 0.50 -1.77
CA ARG A 69 9.98 1.27 -0.70
C ARG A 69 10.51 2.58 -1.29
N ILE A 70 10.10 3.71 -0.73
CA ILE A 70 10.49 5.05 -1.16
C ILE A 70 11.37 5.77 -0.13
N GLY A 71 11.37 5.30 1.12
CA GLY A 71 12.14 5.89 2.19
C GLY A 71 12.32 4.97 3.39
N THR A 72 12.87 5.52 4.44
CA THR A 72 13.12 4.86 5.73
C THR A 72 12.49 5.68 6.85
N VAL A 73 11.80 5.03 7.75
CA VAL A 73 11.30 5.63 8.99
C VAL A 73 12.38 5.44 10.06
N LYS A 74 12.77 6.54 10.70
CA LYS A 74 13.75 6.54 11.78
C LYS A 74 13.12 7.03 13.08
N ASP A 75 13.61 6.49 14.18
CA ASP A 75 13.39 7.00 15.54
C ASP A 75 14.77 7.29 16.13
N GLY A 76 15.11 8.60 16.21
CA GLY A 76 16.48 9.02 16.43
C GLY A 76 17.41 8.53 15.30
N ASP A 77 18.45 7.78 15.65
CA ASP A 77 19.41 7.19 14.72
C ASP A 77 19.00 5.78 14.24
N GLU A 78 18.01 5.16 14.86
CA GLU A 78 17.57 3.80 14.56
C GLU A 78 16.55 3.77 13.41
N VAL A 79 16.71 2.80 12.51
CA VAL A 79 15.74 2.54 11.44
C VAL A 79 14.64 1.63 11.95
N VAL A 80 13.45 2.18 12.15
CA VAL A 80 12.30 1.46 12.71
C VAL A 80 11.27 1.03 11.69
N GLY A 81 11.40 1.45 10.42
CA GLY A 81 10.44 1.10 9.42
C GLY A 81 10.80 1.58 8.01
N ASN A 82 9.87 1.40 7.09
CA ASN A 82 9.99 1.83 5.70
C ASN A 82 8.81 2.73 5.30
N GLU A 83 9.10 3.76 4.53
CA GLU A 83 8.08 4.47 3.75
C GLU A 83 7.81 3.68 2.47
N THR A 84 6.56 3.41 2.21
CA THR A 84 6.11 2.53 1.13
C THR A 84 5.10 3.26 0.27
N ARG A 85 5.29 3.16 -1.05
CA ARG A 85 4.31 3.62 -2.05
C ARG A 85 3.66 2.42 -2.70
N VAL A 86 2.33 2.44 -2.81
CA VAL A 86 1.53 1.52 -3.61
C VAL A 86 0.89 2.27 -4.75
N LYS A 87 1.12 1.82 -5.98
CA LYS A 87 0.49 2.38 -7.17
C LYS A 87 -0.40 1.33 -7.83
N VAL A 88 -1.64 1.71 -8.12
CA VAL A 88 -2.59 0.87 -8.87
C VAL A 88 -2.25 0.97 -10.36
N VAL A 89 -1.54 -0.01 -10.90
CA VAL A 89 -1.09 -0.01 -12.30
C VAL A 89 -2.09 -0.66 -13.26
N LYS A 90 -3.06 -1.41 -12.73
CA LYS A 90 -4.20 -1.97 -13.45
C LYS A 90 -5.38 -2.12 -12.51
N ASN A 91 -6.55 -1.74 -12.96
CA ASN A 91 -7.80 -2.00 -12.24
C ASN A 91 -8.94 -2.16 -13.25
N LYS A 92 -9.67 -3.28 -13.15
CA LYS A 92 -10.84 -3.58 -13.99
C LYS A 92 -12.16 -3.23 -13.32
N VAL A 93 -12.14 -2.94 -12.01
CA VAL A 93 -13.35 -2.73 -11.20
C VAL A 93 -13.51 -1.29 -10.70
N SER A 94 -12.50 -0.45 -10.89
CA SER A 94 -12.49 0.97 -10.51
C SER A 94 -11.44 1.72 -11.34
N PRO A 95 -11.45 3.06 -11.42
CA PRO A 95 -10.42 3.83 -12.10
C PRO A 95 -9.01 3.49 -11.61
N PRO A 96 -8.07 3.18 -12.53
CA PRO A 96 -6.69 2.86 -12.18
C PRO A 96 -5.86 4.12 -11.91
N PHE A 97 -4.56 3.94 -11.66
CA PHE A 97 -3.51 4.96 -11.51
C PHE A 97 -3.56 5.79 -10.22
N LYS A 98 -4.45 5.46 -9.28
CA LYS A 98 -4.36 5.99 -7.92
C LYS A 98 -3.12 5.45 -7.21
N GLN A 99 -2.58 6.23 -6.29
CA GLN A 99 -1.47 5.81 -5.43
C GLN A 99 -1.74 6.19 -3.99
N ALA A 100 -1.13 5.44 -3.07
CA ALA A 100 -1.11 5.73 -1.65
C ALA A 100 0.32 5.55 -1.13
N GLU A 101 0.70 6.35 -0.16
CA GLU A 101 1.98 6.26 0.54
C GLU A 101 1.69 6.08 2.02
N PHE A 102 2.40 5.17 2.66
CA PHE A 102 2.23 4.87 4.07
C PHE A 102 3.50 4.26 4.67
N GLN A 103 3.55 4.26 5.99
CA GLN A 103 4.66 3.71 6.74
C GLN A 103 4.39 2.26 7.17
N ILE A 104 5.39 1.40 7.01
CA ILE A 104 5.41 0.06 7.59
C ILE A 104 6.45 0.05 8.70
N ILE A 105 6.00 -0.09 9.94
CA ILE A 105 6.86 -0.15 11.12
C ILE A 105 7.21 -1.62 11.38
N TYR A 106 8.48 -1.89 11.63
CA TYR A 106 8.96 -3.25 11.90
C TYR A 106 8.26 -3.82 13.14
N ASN A 107 7.87 -5.08 13.07
CA ASN A 107 7.12 -5.81 14.10
C ASN A 107 5.70 -5.27 14.43
N LYS A 108 5.30 -4.09 13.91
CA LYS A 108 3.95 -3.54 14.13
C LYS A 108 3.08 -3.60 12.86
N GLY A 109 3.69 -3.49 11.65
CA GLY A 109 2.95 -3.44 10.40
C GLY A 109 2.65 -2.01 9.92
N ILE A 110 1.52 -1.81 9.25
CA ILE A 110 1.12 -0.50 8.71
C ILE A 110 0.83 0.47 9.87
N ASN A 111 1.45 1.66 9.82
CA ASN A 111 1.24 2.74 10.80
C ASN A 111 -0.10 3.47 10.57
N ARG A 112 -1.21 2.78 10.85
CA ARG A 112 -2.56 3.31 10.60
C ARG A 112 -2.85 4.62 11.34
N LEU A 113 -2.42 4.73 12.59
CA LEU A 113 -2.64 5.97 13.37
C LEU A 113 -1.80 7.13 12.85
N GLY A 114 -0.59 6.86 12.34
CA GLY A 114 0.21 7.88 11.68
C GLY A 114 -0.45 8.41 10.42
N GLU A 115 -1.04 7.52 9.60
CA GLU A 115 -1.81 7.91 8.42
C GLU A 115 -3.09 8.69 8.79
N LEU A 116 -3.75 8.27 9.87
CA LEU A 116 -4.93 8.97 10.40
C LEU A 116 -4.59 10.41 10.78
N ILE A 117 -3.45 10.63 11.47
CA ILE A 117 -3.00 11.97 11.84
C ILE A 117 -2.77 12.85 10.60
N ASP A 118 -2.11 12.31 9.57
CA ASP A 118 -1.85 13.05 8.34
C ASP A 118 -3.17 13.41 7.63
N LEU A 119 -4.07 12.45 7.47
CA LEU A 119 -5.39 12.66 6.88
C LEU A 119 -6.22 13.67 7.67
N ALA A 120 -6.25 13.55 9.00
CA ALA A 120 -7.01 14.44 9.87
C ALA A 120 -6.46 15.89 9.83
N CYS A 121 -5.13 16.06 9.68
CA CYS A 121 -4.55 17.37 9.45
C CYS A 121 -4.93 17.92 8.07
N GLU A 122 -4.90 17.10 7.02
CA GLU A 122 -5.31 17.50 5.67
C GLU A 122 -6.78 17.94 5.62
N LYS A 123 -7.64 17.25 6.35
CA LYS A 123 -9.08 17.54 6.46
C LYS A 123 -9.40 18.65 7.50
N ASN A 124 -8.39 19.22 8.15
CA ASN A 124 -8.55 20.21 9.23
C ASN A 124 -9.39 19.71 10.44
N VAL A 125 -9.36 18.41 10.70
CA VAL A 125 -9.91 17.80 11.91
C VAL A 125 -8.90 17.91 13.06
N LEU A 126 -7.60 17.73 12.74
CA LEU A 126 -6.49 18.02 13.63
C LEU A 126 -5.82 19.33 13.23
N GLU A 127 -5.48 20.12 14.22
CA GLU A 127 -4.69 21.33 14.06
C GLU A 127 -3.21 21.02 14.27
N LYS A 128 -2.34 21.50 13.36
CA LYS A 128 -0.90 21.41 13.49
C LYS A 128 -0.30 22.81 13.66
N SER A 129 0.28 23.08 14.82
CA SER A 129 0.97 24.32 15.12
C SER A 129 2.44 24.04 15.47
N GLY A 130 3.34 24.30 14.54
CA GLY A 130 4.75 23.92 14.64
C GLY A 130 4.90 22.41 14.79
N ALA A 131 5.46 21.95 15.91
CA ALA A 131 5.60 20.53 16.24
C ALA A 131 4.40 19.95 16.99
N TRP A 132 3.42 20.75 17.39
CA TRP A 132 2.28 20.32 18.20
C TRP A 132 1.08 19.93 17.35
N TYR A 133 0.43 18.84 17.73
CA TYR A 133 -0.85 18.39 17.20
C TYR A 133 -1.93 18.59 18.25
N SER A 134 -3.09 19.11 17.84
CA SER A 134 -4.21 19.39 18.74
C SER A 134 -5.53 18.93 18.10
N TYR A 135 -6.47 18.51 18.93
CA TYR A 135 -7.83 18.18 18.58
C TYR A 135 -8.80 19.00 19.43
N ASN A 136 -9.70 19.78 18.81
CA ASN A 136 -10.61 20.68 19.50
C ASN A 136 -9.94 21.59 20.55
N GLY A 137 -8.73 22.10 20.26
CA GLY A 137 -7.95 22.94 21.15
C GLY A 137 -7.13 22.20 22.21
N GLU A 138 -7.30 20.88 22.37
CA GLU A 138 -6.51 20.07 23.32
C GLU A 138 -5.29 19.48 22.61
N ARG A 139 -4.12 19.58 23.22
CA ARG A 139 -2.87 19.03 22.70
C ARG A 139 -2.86 17.51 22.84
N ILE A 140 -2.63 16.79 21.73
CA ILE A 140 -2.53 15.33 21.69
C ILE A 140 -1.09 14.83 21.60
N GLY A 141 -0.12 15.70 21.22
CA GLY A 141 1.29 15.32 21.22
C GLY A 141 2.20 16.35 20.56
N GLN A 142 3.48 16.28 20.95
CA GLN A 142 4.55 17.02 20.28
C GLN A 142 5.27 16.07 19.33
N GLY A 143 5.15 16.31 18.02
CA GLY A 143 5.62 15.41 16.98
C GLY A 143 4.65 14.26 16.69
N LYS A 144 4.74 13.72 15.48
CA LYS A 144 3.84 12.65 15.00
C LYS A 144 3.94 11.38 15.85
N ALA A 145 5.14 10.98 16.27
CA ALA A 145 5.36 9.77 17.06
C ALA A 145 4.63 9.83 18.41
N ASN A 146 4.76 10.94 19.16
CA ASN A 146 4.07 11.11 20.43
C ASN A 146 2.55 11.19 20.27
N SER A 147 2.08 11.80 19.18
CA SER A 147 0.64 11.85 18.87
C SER A 147 0.09 10.46 18.54
N VAL A 148 0.86 9.60 17.84
CA VAL A 148 0.50 8.19 17.61
C VAL A 148 0.39 7.45 18.93
N THR A 149 1.39 7.56 19.81
CA THR A 149 1.36 6.92 21.14
C THR A 149 0.14 7.38 21.95
N PHE A 150 -0.15 8.68 21.93
CA PHE A 150 -1.33 9.21 22.62
C PHE A 150 -2.65 8.60 22.07
N LEU A 151 -2.77 8.44 20.75
CA LEU A 151 -3.95 7.82 20.13
C LEU A 151 -3.99 6.30 20.36
N GLU A 152 -2.85 5.61 20.47
CA GLU A 152 -2.78 4.19 20.89
C GLU A 152 -3.38 4.00 22.31
N GLU A 153 -3.12 4.95 23.22
CA GLU A 153 -3.65 4.95 24.58
C GLU A 153 -5.11 5.41 24.66
N ASN A 154 -5.59 6.13 23.66
CA ASN A 154 -6.94 6.69 23.59
C ASN A 154 -7.72 6.23 22.36
N PRO A 155 -8.07 4.93 22.23
CA PRO A 155 -8.66 4.37 21.02
C PRO A 155 -10.02 4.98 20.64
N LYS A 156 -10.85 5.34 21.62
CA LYS A 156 -12.14 6.01 21.38
C LYS A 156 -11.98 7.38 20.73
N LEU A 157 -10.91 8.10 21.08
CA LEU A 157 -10.59 9.38 20.45
C LEU A 157 -10.09 9.17 19.04
N ALA A 158 -9.27 8.15 18.79
CA ALA A 158 -8.81 7.80 17.46
C ALA A 158 -9.97 7.44 16.53
N GLU A 159 -10.94 6.63 16.99
CA GLU A 159 -12.16 6.30 16.24
C GLU A 159 -12.97 7.56 15.88
N LYS A 160 -13.15 8.48 16.84
CA LYS A 160 -13.87 9.73 16.60
C LYS A 160 -13.18 10.62 15.56
N ILE A 161 -11.87 10.77 15.65
CA ILE A 161 -11.06 11.52 14.67
C ILE A 161 -11.16 10.85 13.29
N GLU A 162 -11.13 9.52 13.22
CA GLU A 162 -11.27 8.77 11.97
C GLU A 162 -12.64 9.00 11.33
N GLU A 163 -13.72 8.92 12.11
CA GLU A 163 -15.06 9.20 11.62
C GLU A 163 -15.20 10.63 11.07
N GLU A 164 -14.63 11.62 11.76
CA GLU A 164 -14.66 13.02 11.32
C GLU A 164 -13.82 13.26 10.07
N ALA A 165 -12.62 12.64 9.99
CA ALA A 165 -11.71 12.76 8.85
C ALA A 165 -12.23 12.06 7.59
N LEU A 166 -13.03 11.00 7.73
CA LEU A 166 -13.62 10.25 6.63
C LEU A 166 -14.99 10.78 6.19
N LYS A 167 -15.62 11.69 6.94
CA LYS A 167 -16.84 12.37 6.46
C LYS A 167 -16.47 13.25 5.28
N ASP A 168 -17.01 12.93 4.11
CA ASP A 168 -16.92 13.79 2.95
C ASP A 168 -17.58 15.12 3.27
N LYS A 169 -16.83 16.23 3.18
CA LYS A 169 -17.37 17.58 3.27
C LYS A 169 -18.19 17.99 2.02
N ASP A 170 -18.39 17.07 1.08
CA ASP A 170 -19.07 17.30 -0.21
C ASP A 170 -20.58 17.08 -0.14
N SER A 171 -21.19 17.23 1.03
CA SER A 171 -22.66 17.20 1.21
C SER A 171 -23.20 18.49 1.79
N GLU A 172 -22.69 19.65 1.33
CA GLU A 172 -23.35 20.95 1.42
C GLU A 172 -23.48 21.63 0.07
#